data_3e04f9e471b98f6af3d41b60ad6c0d0b
#
_entry.id   3e04f9e471b98f6af3d41b60ad6c0d0b
#
_cell.length_a   1.000
_cell.length_b   1.000
_cell.length_c   1.000
_cell.angle_alpha   90.00
_cell.angle_beta   90.00
_cell.angle_gamma   90.00
#
_symmetry.space_group_name_H-M   'P 1'
#
loop_
_entity.id
_entity.type
_entity.pdbx_description
1 polymer ?
#
loop_
_entity_poly.entity_id
_entity_poly.type
_entity_poly.pdbx_seq_one_letter_code
_entity_poly.pdbx_strand_id
1 'polypeptide(L)'
;MESLDTLYKKWKSIQPLNERKQYLLSQRFTVEYNYNSNHIEGNTLTYGQTELLLLFGKVSGEGDLKDFVDMKASQVGLKMMEEEAGALNEPLTQNFIRQLHKTIIREDYTVYRQLPGGQQASYTIHAGMYKTRPNSVKTRYGDIFEYASPEETP
;
A
#
# COMPACT_ATOMS: atom_id res chain seq x y z
N MET A 1 -6.43 10.60 -27.86
CA MET A 1 -5.74 9.81 -26.82
C MET A 1 -4.97 8.70 -27.52
N GLU A 2 -3.67 8.56 -27.29
CA GLU A 2 -2.90 7.46 -27.89
C GLU A 2 -3.40 6.12 -27.38
N SER A 3 -3.38 5.08 -28.24
CA SER A 3 -3.77 3.74 -27.83
C SER A 3 -2.71 3.13 -26.87
N LEU A 4 -3.14 2.19 -26.02
CA LEU A 4 -2.24 1.47 -25.12
C LEU A 4 -1.13 0.75 -25.90
N ASP A 5 -1.46 0.16 -27.04
CA ASP A 5 -0.48 -0.50 -27.91
C ASP A 5 0.60 0.44 -28.42
N THR A 6 0.21 1.68 -28.77
CA THR A 6 1.17 2.71 -29.22
C THR A 6 2.13 3.10 -28.10
N LEU A 7 1.60 3.29 -26.88
CA LEU A 7 2.40 3.58 -25.69
C LEU A 7 3.35 2.42 -25.34
N TYR A 8 2.85 1.19 -25.41
CA TYR A 8 3.66 -0.01 -25.16
C TYR A 8 4.81 -0.15 -26.18
N LYS A 9 4.54 0.07 -27.46
CA LYS A 9 5.58 0.06 -28.51
C LYS A 9 6.63 1.14 -28.26
N LYS A 10 6.22 2.35 -27.89
CA LYS A 10 7.15 3.44 -27.52
C LYS A 10 8.01 3.04 -26.32
N TRP A 11 7.38 2.48 -25.27
CA TRP A 11 8.11 1.98 -24.10
C TRP A 11 9.15 0.93 -24.48
N LYS A 12 8.75 -0.07 -25.28
CA LYS A 12 9.66 -1.11 -25.78
C LYS A 12 10.82 -0.56 -26.58
N SER A 13 10.61 0.46 -27.40
CA SER A 13 11.65 1.02 -28.27
C SER A 13 12.76 1.78 -27.51
N ILE A 14 12.50 2.20 -26.28
CA ILE A 14 13.49 2.88 -25.44
C ILE A 14 14.23 1.96 -24.48
N GLN A 15 13.90 0.66 -24.48
CA GLN A 15 14.55 -0.35 -23.63
C GLN A 15 15.81 -0.92 -24.31
N PRO A 16 16.83 -1.32 -23.54
CA PRO A 16 16.95 -1.12 -22.08
C PRO A 16 17.27 0.33 -21.75
N LEU A 17 16.71 0.82 -20.65
CA LEU A 17 17.08 2.14 -20.12
C LEU A 17 18.53 2.11 -19.60
N ASN A 18 19.26 3.19 -19.78
CA ASN A 18 20.54 3.33 -19.10
C ASN A 18 20.36 3.53 -17.58
N GLU A 19 21.40 3.27 -16.79
CA GLU A 19 21.36 3.31 -15.32
C GLU A 19 20.79 4.62 -14.77
N ARG A 20 21.16 5.76 -15.32
CA ARG A 20 20.65 7.08 -14.90
C ARG A 20 19.14 7.18 -15.10
N LYS A 21 18.62 6.74 -16.25
CA LYS A 21 17.20 6.78 -16.55
C LYS A 21 16.42 5.78 -15.67
N GLN A 22 16.98 4.60 -15.44
CA GLN A 22 16.40 3.62 -14.51
C GLN A 22 16.29 4.20 -13.10
N TYR A 23 17.36 4.81 -12.60
CA TYR A 23 17.39 5.44 -11.29
C TYR A 23 16.33 6.56 -11.16
N LEU A 24 16.27 7.48 -12.12
CA LEU A 24 15.28 8.57 -12.11
C LEU A 24 13.85 8.04 -12.18
N LEU A 25 13.61 7.00 -12.98
CA LEU A 25 12.29 6.37 -13.10
C LEU A 25 11.90 5.70 -11.78
N SER A 26 12.81 4.97 -11.15
CA SER A 26 12.57 4.31 -9.85
C SER A 26 12.27 5.33 -8.76
N GLN A 27 13.03 6.42 -8.68
CA GLN A 27 12.74 7.48 -7.72
C GLN A 27 11.35 8.09 -7.93
N ARG A 28 11.03 8.42 -9.17
CA ARG A 28 9.71 8.97 -9.51
C ARG A 28 8.59 7.98 -9.18
N PHE A 29 8.76 6.73 -9.56
CA PHE A 29 7.80 5.67 -9.25
C PHE A 29 7.60 5.53 -7.73
N THR A 30 8.69 5.51 -6.96
CA THR A 30 8.63 5.45 -5.50
C THR A 30 7.78 6.58 -4.91
N VAL A 31 8.00 7.81 -5.36
CA VAL A 31 7.24 8.97 -4.86
C VAL A 31 5.77 8.88 -5.29
N GLU A 32 5.50 8.69 -6.58
CA GLU A 32 4.14 8.68 -7.11
C GLU A 32 3.30 7.52 -6.55
N TYR A 33 3.87 6.32 -6.49
CA TYR A 33 3.18 5.16 -5.93
C TYR A 33 2.82 5.38 -4.47
N ASN A 34 3.78 5.74 -3.64
CA ASN A 34 3.53 5.95 -2.22
C ASN A 34 2.58 7.12 -1.97
N TYR A 35 2.74 8.25 -2.67
CA TYR A 35 1.83 9.38 -2.55
C TYR A 35 0.38 8.97 -2.88
N ASN A 36 0.15 8.40 -4.05
CA ASN A 36 -1.20 8.06 -4.49
C ASN A 36 -1.83 6.97 -3.60
N SER A 37 -1.09 5.91 -3.27
CA SER A 37 -1.60 4.82 -2.44
C SER A 37 -1.95 5.29 -1.03
N ASN A 38 -1.09 6.06 -0.38
CA ASN A 38 -1.37 6.57 0.96
C ASN A 38 -2.48 7.62 0.96
N HIS A 39 -2.56 8.44 -0.11
CA HIS A 39 -3.61 9.45 -0.22
C HIS A 39 -5.01 8.82 -0.35
N ILE A 40 -5.14 7.70 -1.05
CA ILE A 40 -6.39 6.90 -1.11
C ILE A 40 -6.79 6.42 0.29
N GLU A 41 -5.84 6.09 1.14
CA GLU A 41 -6.05 5.64 2.53
C GLU A 41 -6.21 6.82 3.52
N GLY A 42 -6.24 8.06 3.03
CA GLY A 42 -6.52 9.25 3.84
C GLY A 42 -5.29 9.96 4.40
N ASN A 43 -4.08 9.60 3.99
CA ASN A 43 -2.86 10.34 4.33
C ASN A 43 -2.92 11.76 3.76
N THR A 44 -2.55 12.74 4.53
CA THR A 44 -2.72 14.17 4.21
C THR A 44 -1.47 14.86 3.69
N LEU A 45 -0.33 14.16 3.62
CA LEU A 45 0.92 14.72 3.12
C LEU A 45 0.77 15.19 1.67
N THR A 46 1.28 16.37 1.37
CA THR A 46 1.38 16.85 -0.01
C THR A 46 2.41 16.05 -0.80
N TYR A 47 2.32 16.13 -2.13
CA TYR A 47 3.31 15.49 -3.01
C TYR A 47 4.74 15.95 -2.71
N GLY A 48 4.94 17.26 -2.48
CA GLY A 48 6.27 17.81 -2.13
C GLY A 48 6.79 17.33 -0.79
N GLN A 49 5.94 17.17 0.22
CA GLN A 49 6.31 16.58 1.51
C GLN A 49 6.69 15.10 1.35
N THR A 50 5.94 14.35 0.55
CA THR A 50 6.22 12.96 0.22
C THR A 50 7.58 12.83 -0.47
N GLU A 51 7.83 13.65 -1.49
CA GLU A 51 9.10 13.66 -2.22
C GLU A 51 10.28 13.97 -1.29
N LEU A 52 10.14 15.01 -0.47
CA LEU A 52 11.18 15.41 0.49
C LEU A 52 11.50 14.30 1.51
N LEU A 53 10.43 13.66 2.02
CA LEU A 53 10.56 12.56 2.98
C LEU A 53 11.21 11.34 2.36
N LEU A 54 10.73 10.91 1.19
CA LEU A 54 11.13 9.61 0.62
C LEU A 54 12.50 9.66 -0.06
N LEU A 55 12.84 10.77 -0.73
CA LEU A 55 14.11 10.90 -1.45
C LEU A 55 15.24 11.48 -0.59
N PHE A 56 14.91 12.34 0.37
CA PHE A 56 15.93 13.08 1.13
C PHE A 56 15.88 12.80 2.64
N GLY A 57 14.90 12.05 3.13
CA GLY A 57 14.73 11.76 4.55
C GLY A 57 14.39 12.99 5.39
N LYS A 58 13.83 14.04 4.78
CA LYS A 58 13.54 15.31 5.44
C LYS A 58 12.05 15.48 5.63
N VAL A 59 11.67 16.03 6.78
CA VAL A 59 10.30 16.45 7.10
C VAL A 59 10.20 17.95 6.93
N SER A 60 9.16 18.45 6.29
CA SER A 60 8.90 19.89 6.16
C SER A 60 7.41 20.18 6.22
N GLY A 61 7.07 21.38 6.68
CA GLY A 61 5.69 21.82 6.82
C GLY A 61 4.96 21.18 8.01
N GLU A 62 3.68 21.43 8.08
CA GLU A 62 2.77 20.85 9.07
C GLU A 62 2.23 19.51 8.56
N GLY A 63 1.92 18.61 9.46
CA GLY A 63 1.34 17.30 9.17
C GLY A 63 1.36 16.40 10.40
N ASP A 64 0.46 15.46 10.43
CA ASP A 64 0.41 14.50 11.52
C ASP A 64 1.63 13.57 11.46
N LEU A 65 2.27 13.33 12.60
CA LEU A 65 3.39 12.40 12.71
C LEU A 65 3.02 11.03 12.13
N LYS A 66 1.78 10.60 12.35
CA LYS A 66 1.25 9.35 11.81
C LYS A 66 1.40 9.29 10.29
N ASP A 67 1.06 10.36 9.58
CA ASP A 67 1.11 10.40 8.11
C ASP A 67 2.54 10.24 7.58
N PHE A 68 3.53 10.87 8.23
CA PHE A 68 4.94 10.69 7.88
C PHE A 68 5.42 9.26 8.13
N VAL A 69 5.00 8.67 9.24
CA VAL A 69 5.39 7.32 9.62
C VAL A 69 4.73 6.28 8.71
N ASP A 70 3.45 6.44 8.37
CA ASP A 70 2.72 5.57 7.44
C ASP A 70 3.35 5.64 6.04
N MET A 71 3.69 6.83 5.57
CA MET A 71 4.39 7.03 4.29
C MET A 71 5.73 6.30 4.24
N LYS A 72 6.52 6.35 5.32
CA LYS A 72 7.79 5.62 5.42
C LYS A 72 7.59 4.11 5.47
N ALA A 73 6.59 3.63 6.20
CA ALA A 73 6.25 2.21 6.26
C ALA A 73 5.82 1.67 4.87
N SER A 74 5.03 2.46 4.14
CA SER A 74 4.63 2.15 2.77
C SER A 74 5.84 2.06 1.83
N GLN A 75 6.81 2.97 1.93
CA GLN A 75 8.06 2.91 1.16
C GLN A 75 8.85 1.62 1.43
N VAL A 76 8.96 1.23 2.69
CA VAL A 76 9.63 -0.03 3.06
C VAL A 76 8.88 -1.22 2.49
N GLY A 77 7.55 -1.21 2.59
CA GLY A 77 6.70 -2.26 2.01
C GLY A 77 6.85 -2.37 0.49
N LEU A 78 6.89 -1.24 -0.23
CA LEU A 78 7.14 -1.23 -1.68
C LEU A 78 8.48 -1.87 -2.02
N LYS A 79 9.55 -1.51 -1.29
CA LYS A 79 10.86 -2.09 -1.49
C LYS A 79 10.88 -3.60 -1.23
N MET A 80 10.23 -4.08 -0.18
CA MET A 80 10.07 -5.52 0.08
C MET A 80 9.38 -6.23 -1.10
N MET A 81 8.33 -5.63 -1.66
CA MET A 81 7.63 -6.20 -2.82
C MET A 81 8.51 -6.21 -4.08
N GLU A 82 9.31 -5.19 -4.31
CA GLU A 82 10.26 -5.14 -5.44
C GLU A 82 11.35 -6.21 -5.31
N GLU A 83 11.88 -6.44 -4.11
CA GLU A 83 12.88 -7.47 -3.82
C GLU A 83 12.30 -8.88 -4.02
N GLU A 84 11.10 -9.14 -3.49
CA GLU A 84 10.40 -10.42 -3.66
C GLU A 84 10.05 -10.70 -5.13
N ALA A 85 9.57 -9.69 -5.85
CA ALA A 85 9.26 -9.82 -7.28
C ALA A 85 10.51 -10.10 -8.13
N GLY A 86 11.69 -9.72 -7.67
CA GLY A 86 12.98 -10.03 -8.29
C GLY A 86 13.43 -11.47 -8.08
N ALA A 87 12.90 -12.16 -7.08
CA ALA A 87 13.25 -13.55 -6.73
C ALA A 87 12.44 -14.55 -7.59
N LEU A 88 12.65 -14.55 -8.91
CA LEU A 88 11.83 -15.23 -9.91
C LEU A 88 11.63 -16.74 -9.70
N ASN A 89 12.48 -17.40 -8.92
CA ASN A 89 12.43 -18.84 -8.68
C ASN A 89 11.85 -19.20 -7.30
N GLU A 90 11.46 -18.23 -6.50
CA GLU A 90 10.89 -18.47 -5.18
C GLU A 90 9.37 -18.23 -5.20
N PRO A 91 8.58 -19.15 -4.61
CA PRO A 91 7.15 -18.96 -4.55
C PRO A 91 6.80 -17.87 -3.52
N LEU A 92 5.77 -17.06 -3.80
CA LEU A 92 5.20 -16.16 -2.84
C LEU A 92 4.71 -16.94 -1.61
N THR A 93 5.24 -16.60 -0.43
CA THR A 93 4.93 -17.33 0.81
C THR A 93 3.94 -16.57 1.70
N GLN A 94 3.15 -17.31 2.47
CA GLN A 94 2.30 -16.73 3.51
C GLN A 94 3.11 -15.91 4.53
N ASN A 95 4.32 -16.35 4.84
CA ASN A 95 5.21 -15.64 5.76
C ASN A 95 5.58 -14.27 5.22
N PHE A 96 5.89 -14.17 3.93
CA PHE A 96 6.16 -12.88 3.28
C PHE A 96 4.95 -11.94 3.36
N ILE A 97 3.75 -12.44 3.03
CA ILE A 97 2.51 -11.65 3.09
C ILE A 97 2.28 -11.10 4.51
N ARG A 98 2.47 -11.93 5.53
CA ARG A 98 2.32 -11.53 6.94
C ARG A 98 3.39 -10.53 7.37
N GLN A 99 4.63 -10.70 6.92
CA GLN A 99 5.69 -9.74 7.21
C GLN A 99 5.45 -8.39 6.51
N LEU A 100 5.01 -8.42 5.26
CA LEU A 100 4.64 -7.20 4.52
C LEU A 100 3.50 -6.46 5.24
N HIS A 101 2.44 -7.17 5.63
CA HIS A 101 1.34 -6.60 6.41
C HIS A 101 1.85 -5.99 7.73
N LYS A 102 2.70 -6.71 8.47
CA LYS A 102 3.30 -6.21 9.70
C LYS A 102 4.14 -4.95 9.48
N THR A 103 4.89 -4.89 8.39
CA THR A 103 5.73 -3.74 8.05
C THR A 103 4.89 -2.49 7.75
N ILE A 104 3.79 -2.65 7.02
CA ILE A 104 2.91 -1.53 6.65
C ILE A 104 2.06 -1.07 7.82
N ILE A 105 1.46 -2.01 8.56
CA ILE A 105 0.55 -1.71 9.68
C ILE A 105 1.34 -1.36 10.97
N ARG A 106 2.53 -1.96 11.16
CA ARG A 106 3.51 -1.72 12.23
C ARG A 106 3.07 -2.22 13.61
N GLU A 107 1.88 -1.83 14.05
CA GLU A 107 1.34 -2.17 15.37
C GLU A 107 -0.14 -2.52 15.30
N ASP A 108 -0.62 -3.22 16.29
CA ASP A 108 -2.03 -3.55 16.42
C ASP A 108 -2.85 -2.28 16.62
N TYR A 109 -4.02 -2.20 16.00
CA TYR A 109 -4.92 -1.07 16.19
C TYR A 109 -6.37 -1.51 16.30
N THR A 110 -7.17 -0.71 17.02
CA THR A 110 -8.59 -0.99 17.25
C THR A 110 -9.45 -0.16 16.30
N VAL A 111 -10.33 -0.84 15.59
CA VAL A 111 -11.36 -0.23 14.76
C VAL A 111 -12.66 -0.15 15.54
N TYR A 112 -13.27 1.04 15.55
CA TYR A 112 -14.57 1.28 16.16
C TYR A 112 -15.63 1.43 15.08
N ARG A 113 -16.76 0.77 15.23
CA ARG A 113 -17.90 0.88 14.31
C ARG A 113 -19.18 1.16 15.10
N GLN A 114 -20.03 2.01 14.54
CA GLN A 114 -21.42 2.13 15.02
C GLN A 114 -22.28 1.07 14.36
N LEU A 115 -22.98 0.31 15.18
CA LEU A 115 -24.01 -0.66 14.75
C LEU A 115 -25.38 0.04 14.62
N PRO A 116 -26.32 -0.54 13.85
CA PRO A 116 -27.70 -0.09 13.85
C PRO A 116 -28.23 -0.05 15.29
N GLY A 117 -28.86 1.08 15.66
CA GLY A 117 -29.34 1.31 17.05
C GLY A 117 -28.37 2.07 17.95
N GLY A 118 -27.24 2.58 17.42
CA GLY A 118 -26.31 3.43 18.15
C GLY A 118 -25.31 2.69 19.04
N GLN A 119 -25.32 1.38 19.07
CA GLN A 119 -24.33 0.59 19.80
C GLN A 119 -22.96 0.68 19.13
N GLN A 120 -21.92 0.77 19.93
CA GLN A 120 -20.55 0.72 19.44
C GLN A 120 -20.00 -0.72 19.50
N ALA A 121 -19.41 -1.18 18.41
CA ALA A 121 -18.61 -2.39 18.38
C ALA A 121 -17.16 -2.02 18.07
N SER A 122 -16.23 -2.77 18.63
CA SER A 122 -14.81 -2.61 18.32
C SER A 122 -14.17 -3.97 18.07
N TYR A 123 -13.11 -3.95 17.28
CA TYR A 123 -12.25 -5.13 17.06
C TYR A 123 -10.82 -4.66 16.79
N THR A 124 -9.87 -5.51 17.18
CA THR A 124 -8.45 -5.24 16.95
C THR A 124 -7.98 -5.90 15.67
N ILE A 125 -7.23 -5.16 14.88
CA ILE A 125 -6.45 -5.67 13.75
C ILE A 125 -5.03 -5.91 14.25
N HIS A 126 -4.56 -7.14 14.11
CA HIS A 126 -3.24 -7.56 14.56
C HIS A 126 -2.23 -7.50 13.40
N ALA A 127 -1.16 -6.75 13.58
CA ALA A 127 -0.12 -6.58 12.58
C ALA A 127 0.56 -7.92 12.25
N GLY A 128 0.54 -8.31 10.99
CA GLY A 128 1.12 -9.58 10.51
C GLY A 128 0.28 -10.82 10.80
N MET A 129 -0.99 -10.65 11.15
CA MET A 129 -1.93 -11.75 11.36
C MET A 129 -3.02 -11.77 10.30
N TYR A 130 -3.52 -12.94 9.97
CA TYR A 130 -4.74 -13.07 9.19
C TYR A 130 -5.96 -12.66 10.01
N LYS A 131 -7.03 -12.36 9.32
CA LYS A 131 -8.29 -11.98 9.96
C LYS A 131 -8.83 -13.11 10.85
N THR A 132 -9.41 -12.75 11.98
CA THR A 132 -10.09 -13.66 12.91
C THR A 132 -11.60 -13.54 12.90
N ARG A 133 -12.12 -12.64 12.03
CA ARG A 133 -13.56 -12.36 11.91
C ARG A 133 -13.95 -12.31 10.44
N PRO A 134 -15.18 -12.72 10.11
CA PRO A 134 -15.72 -12.53 8.77
C PRO A 134 -15.76 -11.05 8.43
N ASN A 135 -15.60 -10.74 7.17
CA ASN A 135 -15.74 -9.39 6.63
C ASN A 135 -16.56 -9.41 5.36
N SER A 136 -17.29 -8.34 5.15
CA SER A 136 -18.14 -8.14 3.99
C SER A 136 -18.05 -6.69 3.51
N VAL A 137 -18.43 -6.46 2.26
CA VAL A 137 -18.58 -5.13 1.71
C VAL A 137 -19.99 -4.93 1.19
N LYS A 138 -20.56 -3.77 1.51
CA LYS A 138 -21.83 -3.36 0.90
C LYS A 138 -21.53 -2.66 -0.41
N THR A 139 -22.06 -3.21 -1.50
CA THR A 139 -21.90 -2.62 -2.82
C THR A 139 -22.67 -1.30 -2.93
N ARG A 140 -22.37 -0.50 -3.93
CA ARG A 140 -23.14 0.73 -4.22
C ARG A 140 -24.62 0.47 -4.55
N TYR A 141 -24.96 -0.75 -4.92
CA TYR A 141 -26.34 -1.15 -5.22
C TYR A 141 -27.08 -1.70 -4.00
N GLY A 142 -26.40 -1.79 -2.85
CA GLY A 142 -26.98 -2.26 -1.60
C GLY A 142 -26.79 -3.73 -1.31
N ASP A 143 -26.25 -4.51 -2.25
CA ASP A 143 -25.95 -5.93 -2.05
C ASP A 143 -24.80 -6.09 -1.07
N ILE A 144 -24.79 -7.20 -0.33
CA ILE A 144 -23.69 -7.56 0.58
C ILE A 144 -22.86 -8.65 -0.11
N PHE A 145 -21.58 -8.37 -0.31
CA PHE A 145 -20.62 -9.36 -0.74
C PHE A 145 -19.79 -9.82 0.47
N GLU A 146 -19.82 -11.11 0.74
CA GLU A 146 -19.06 -11.74 1.80
C GLU A 146 -17.74 -12.29 1.25
N TYR A 147 -16.64 -11.98 1.92
CA TYR A 147 -15.33 -12.56 1.61
C TYR A 147 -15.19 -13.94 2.26
N ALA A 148 -14.19 -14.71 1.82
CA ALA A 148 -13.84 -15.98 2.45
C ALA A 148 -13.82 -15.88 3.98
N SER A 149 -14.26 -16.92 4.64
CA SER A 149 -14.28 -16.96 6.11
C SER A 149 -12.86 -16.92 6.70
N PRO A 150 -12.69 -16.62 8.00
CA PRO A 150 -11.38 -16.69 8.63
C PRO A 150 -10.74 -18.08 8.51
N GLU A 151 -11.54 -19.14 8.59
CA GLU A 151 -11.10 -20.54 8.51
C GLU A 151 -10.61 -20.90 7.09
N GLU A 152 -11.14 -20.25 6.07
CA GLU A 152 -10.74 -20.41 4.67
C GLU A 152 -9.59 -19.47 4.26
N THR A 153 -9.22 -18.55 5.14
CA THR A 153 -8.10 -17.63 4.91
C THR A 153 -6.85 -18.25 5.50
N PRO A 154 -5.81 -18.52 4.68
CA PRO A 154 -4.62 -19.25 5.12
C PRO A 154 -3.86 -18.49 6.20
#